data_c8d3ff89b40271c777cd8728fbc0cc2e
#
_entry.id   c8d3ff89b40271c777cd8728fbc0cc2e
#
_cell.length_a   1.000
_cell.length_b   1.000
_cell.length_c   1.000
_cell.angle_alpha   90.00
_cell.angle_beta   90.00
_cell.angle_gamma   90.00
#
_symmetry.space_group_name_H-M   'P 1'
#
loop_
_entity.id
_entity.type
_entity.pdbx_description
1 polymer ?
#
loop_
_entity_poly.entity_id
_entity_poly.type
_entity_poly.pdbx_seq_one_letter_code
_entity_poly.pdbx_strand_id
1 'polypeptide(L)'
;MDRQPAKRSSLFLIELIIAILFFSLAATICVRIFVKSHTLEKNSIDLNHAVTVAVSVAEIFRSQEDSYILLQQQFPDGELTENSYGFFYDKNWNLCNSSNAEYTVTLHTEESDTFLLGTVTITRRNESLYQLHLKKTLGKEEL
;
A
#
# COMPACT_ATOMS: atom_id res chain seq x y z
N MET A 1 63.41 -11.50 37.28
CA MET A 1 62.20 -11.98 37.88
C MET A 1 61.04 -11.13 37.56
N ASP A 2 60.56 -11.39 36.66
CA ASP A 2 59.50 -11.43 35.79
C ASP A 2 58.09 -11.38 36.34
N ARG A 3 57.52 -10.23 36.42
CA ARG A 3 56.13 -10.09 36.70
C ARG A 3 55.42 -9.39 35.59
N GLN A 4 54.84 -10.18 34.77
CA GLN A 4 53.90 -9.66 33.80
C GLN A 4 52.52 -10.31 33.90
N PRO A 5 51.83 -10.30 35.05
CA PRO A 5 50.42 -10.62 35.10
C PRO A 5 49.53 -9.45 34.65
N ALA A 6 50.01 -8.21 34.81
CA ALA A 6 49.23 -7.01 34.44
C ALA A 6 49.03 -6.83 32.94
N LYS A 7 49.99 -7.22 32.10
CA LYS A 7 49.86 -7.15 30.64
C LYS A 7 48.87 -8.17 30.06
N ARG A 8 48.79 -9.35 30.62
CA ARG A 8 47.82 -10.37 30.19
C ARG A 8 46.39 -9.98 30.56
N SER A 9 46.20 -9.39 31.73
CA SER A 9 44.89 -8.89 32.15
C SER A 9 44.42 -7.72 31.29
N SER A 10 45.29 -6.80 30.90
CA SER A 10 44.99 -5.68 30.03
C SER A 10 44.62 -6.12 28.61
N LEU A 11 45.32 -7.11 28.08
CA LEU A 11 45.03 -7.68 26.76
C LEU A 11 43.67 -8.39 26.75
N PHE A 12 43.33 -9.11 27.81
CA PHE A 12 42.04 -9.75 27.97
C PHE A 12 40.90 -8.73 28.03
N LEU A 13 41.07 -7.60 28.75
CA LEU A 13 40.10 -6.51 28.81
C LEU A 13 39.87 -5.88 27.45
N ILE A 14 40.91 -5.62 26.68
CA ILE A 14 40.79 -5.04 25.32
C ILE A 14 40.05 -6.01 24.40
N GLU A 15 40.38 -7.28 24.46
CA GLU A 15 39.69 -8.32 23.69
C GLU A 15 38.20 -8.40 24.03
N LEU A 16 37.87 -8.34 25.32
CA LEU A 16 36.46 -8.31 25.77
C LEU A 16 35.74 -7.08 25.27
N ILE A 17 36.34 -5.90 25.35
CA ILE A 17 35.75 -4.65 24.86
C ILE A 17 35.49 -4.69 23.36
N ILE A 18 36.44 -5.19 22.58
CA ILE A 18 36.30 -5.34 21.14
C ILE A 18 35.20 -6.35 20.83
N ALA A 19 35.13 -7.48 21.53
CA ALA A 19 34.07 -8.47 21.34
C ALA A 19 32.67 -7.89 21.62
N ILE A 20 32.50 -7.13 22.70
CA ILE A 20 31.25 -6.48 23.04
C ILE A 20 30.86 -5.42 21.98
N LEU A 21 31.83 -4.66 21.48
CA LEU A 21 31.62 -3.65 20.44
C LEU A 21 31.15 -4.29 19.14
N PHE A 22 31.79 -5.36 18.68
CA PHE A 22 31.35 -6.12 17.50
C PHE A 22 29.97 -6.74 17.69
N PHE A 23 29.70 -7.30 18.85
CA PHE A 23 28.40 -7.87 19.16
C PHE A 23 27.30 -6.82 19.15
N SER A 24 27.54 -5.63 19.71
CA SER A 24 26.59 -4.51 19.69
C SER A 24 26.30 -4.00 18.28
N LEU A 25 27.32 -3.92 17.44
CA LEU A 25 27.18 -3.57 16.01
C LEU A 25 26.33 -4.61 15.26
N ALA A 26 26.63 -5.87 15.42
CA ALA A 26 25.89 -6.97 14.80
C ALA A 26 24.41 -6.97 15.24
N ALA A 27 24.15 -6.80 16.53
CA ALA A 27 22.80 -6.73 17.07
C ALA A 27 22.01 -5.55 16.46
N THR A 28 22.64 -4.38 16.33
CA THR A 28 21.99 -3.20 15.73
C THR A 28 21.61 -3.43 14.27
N ILE A 29 22.47 -4.09 13.51
CA ILE A 29 22.20 -4.44 12.10
C ILE A 29 21.05 -5.42 12.01
N CYS A 30 21.02 -6.45 12.85
CA CYS A 30 19.94 -7.45 12.88
C CYS A 30 18.60 -6.81 13.19
N VAL A 31 18.53 -5.90 14.17
CA VAL A 31 17.30 -5.17 14.51
C VAL A 31 16.81 -4.33 13.32
N ARG A 32 17.70 -3.62 12.64
CA ARG A 32 17.34 -2.82 11.45
C ARG A 32 16.79 -3.68 10.32
N ILE A 33 17.39 -4.84 10.06
CA ILE A 33 16.91 -5.76 9.03
C ILE A 33 15.53 -6.30 9.41
N PHE A 34 15.33 -6.66 10.66
CA PHE A 34 14.05 -7.17 11.15
C PHE A 34 12.92 -6.13 11.02
N VAL A 35 13.15 -4.88 11.43
CA VAL A 35 12.17 -3.80 11.29
C VAL A 35 11.85 -3.54 9.81
N LYS A 36 12.86 -3.50 8.95
CA LYS A 36 12.67 -3.30 7.51
C LYS A 36 11.88 -4.44 6.87
N SER A 37 12.16 -5.68 7.25
CA SER A 37 11.44 -6.86 6.76
C SER A 37 9.95 -6.80 7.14
N HIS A 38 9.64 -6.43 8.38
CA HIS A 38 8.25 -6.30 8.84
C HIS A 38 7.50 -5.18 8.10
N THR A 39 8.16 -4.06 7.81
CA THR A 39 7.56 -2.97 7.04
C THR A 39 7.29 -3.37 5.58
N LEU A 40 8.20 -4.12 4.96
CA LEU A 40 8.05 -4.63 3.60
C LEU A 40 6.89 -5.63 3.50
N GLU A 41 6.72 -6.51 4.48
CA GLU A 41 5.61 -7.45 4.55
C GLU A 41 4.27 -6.73 4.58
N LYS A 42 4.13 -5.73 5.45
CA LYS A 42 2.90 -4.93 5.54
C LYS A 42 2.59 -4.19 4.22
N ASN A 43 3.59 -3.59 3.60
CA ASN A 43 3.42 -2.91 2.32
C ASN A 43 3.02 -3.88 1.20
N SER A 44 3.52 -5.11 1.21
CA SER A 44 3.14 -6.14 0.24
C SER A 44 1.70 -6.60 0.43
N ILE A 45 1.24 -6.74 1.66
CA ILE A 45 -0.16 -7.08 1.98
C ILE A 45 -1.08 -5.96 1.52
N ASP A 46 -0.76 -4.71 1.85
CA ASP A 46 -1.53 -3.54 1.45
C ASP A 46 -1.62 -3.42 -0.08
N LEU A 47 -0.52 -3.66 -0.78
CA LEU A 47 -0.49 -3.62 -2.24
C LEU A 47 -1.35 -4.75 -2.85
N ASN A 48 -1.31 -5.96 -2.30
CA ASN A 48 -2.15 -7.06 -2.76
C ASN A 48 -3.64 -6.75 -2.61
N HIS A 49 -4.04 -6.19 -1.48
CA HIS A 49 -5.43 -5.74 -1.28
C HIS A 49 -5.80 -4.63 -2.27
N ALA A 50 -4.93 -3.66 -2.45
CA ALA A 50 -5.15 -2.56 -3.39
C ALA A 50 -5.33 -3.07 -4.83
N VAL A 51 -4.49 -3.98 -5.28
CA VAL A 51 -4.60 -4.60 -6.61
C VAL A 51 -5.91 -5.38 -6.75
N THR A 52 -6.29 -6.16 -5.75
CA THR A 52 -7.55 -6.92 -5.76
C THR A 52 -8.76 -6.01 -5.89
N VAL A 53 -8.80 -4.93 -5.11
CA VAL A 53 -9.88 -3.94 -5.18
C VAL A 53 -9.87 -3.22 -6.53
N ALA A 54 -8.71 -2.84 -7.04
CA ALA A 54 -8.59 -2.19 -8.35
C ALA A 54 -9.10 -3.08 -9.49
N VAL A 55 -8.83 -4.38 -9.45
CA VAL A 55 -9.34 -5.35 -10.42
C VAL A 55 -10.86 -5.45 -10.33
N SER A 56 -11.42 -5.50 -9.13
CA SER A 56 -12.88 -5.53 -8.94
C SER A 56 -13.55 -4.27 -9.51
N VAL A 57 -12.98 -3.09 -9.28
CA VAL A 57 -13.47 -1.83 -9.87
C VAL A 57 -13.33 -1.84 -11.38
N ALA A 58 -12.22 -2.41 -11.91
CA ALA A 58 -12.01 -2.53 -13.35
C ALA A 58 -13.05 -3.43 -14.02
N GLU A 59 -13.47 -4.50 -13.36
CA GLU A 59 -14.54 -5.38 -13.86
C GLU A 59 -15.88 -4.64 -13.92
N ILE A 60 -16.20 -3.87 -12.87
CA ILE A 60 -17.39 -3.00 -12.84
C ILE A 60 -17.32 -1.97 -13.97
N PHE A 61 -16.19 -1.33 -14.18
CA PHE A 61 -15.99 -0.34 -15.25
C PHE A 61 -16.18 -0.95 -16.65
N ARG A 62 -15.76 -2.18 -16.85
CA ARG A 62 -15.88 -2.90 -18.13
C ARG A 62 -17.27 -3.47 -18.38
N SER A 63 -18.12 -3.53 -17.37
CA SER A 63 -19.50 -4.00 -17.54
C SER A 63 -20.28 -3.09 -18.50
N GLN A 64 -21.39 -3.57 -19.00
CA GLN A 64 -22.25 -2.77 -19.91
C GLN A 64 -23.13 -1.77 -19.16
N GLU A 65 -23.27 -1.94 -17.85
CA GLU A 65 -24.05 -1.05 -17.00
C GLU A 65 -23.24 0.17 -16.57
N ASP A 66 -23.93 1.19 -16.08
CA ASP A 66 -23.30 2.38 -15.53
C ASP A 66 -22.45 2.04 -14.31
N SER A 67 -21.16 2.31 -14.41
CA SER A 67 -20.19 1.97 -13.37
C SER A 67 -20.50 2.64 -12.03
N TYR A 68 -21.01 3.87 -12.04
CA TYR A 68 -21.32 4.58 -10.79
C TYR A 68 -22.53 3.99 -10.10
N ILE A 69 -23.54 3.56 -10.84
CA ILE A 69 -24.72 2.89 -10.28
C ILE A 69 -24.32 1.57 -9.63
N LEU A 70 -23.51 0.77 -10.30
CA LEU A 70 -23.00 -0.50 -9.76
C LEU A 70 -22.13 -0.28 -8.51
N LEU A 71 -21.27 0.74 -8.52
CA LEU A 71 -20.45 1.08 -7.37
C LEU A 71 -21.30 1.54 -6.18
N GLN A 72 -22.35 2.33 -6.41
CA GLN A 72 -23.27 2.74 -5.35
C GLN A 72 -24.03 1.55 -4.74
N GLN A 73 -24.40 0.57 -5.55
CA GLN A 73 -25.07 -0.64 -5.05
C GLN A 73 -24.12 -1.52 -4.22
N GLN A 74 -22.89 -1.63 -4.64
CA GLN A 74 -21.90 -2.48 -3.98
C GLN A 74 -21.22 -1.79 -2.79
N PHE A 75 -21.05 -0.48 -2.85
CA PHE A 75 -20.37 0.35 -1.85
C PHE A 75 -21.25 1.55 -1.45
N PRO A 76 -22.35 1.34 -0.74
CA PRO A 76 -23.36 2.39 -0.50
C PRO A 76 -22.85 3.57 0.34
N ASP A 77 -21.81 3.37 1.15
CA ASP A 77 -21.21 4.44 1.97
C ASP A 77 -20.19 5.30 1.20
N GLY A 78 -20.09 5.11 -0.11
CA GLY A 78 -19.22 5.89 -0.98
C GLY A 78 -19.77 7.29 -1.28
N GLU A 79 -18.90 8.12 -1.82
CA GLU A 79 -19.20 9.50 -2.19
C GLU A 79 -19.15 9.67 -3.71
N LEU A 80 -20.26 10.13 -4.29
CA LEU A 80 -20.37 10.45 -5.71
C LEU A 80 -20.05 11.93 -5.93
N THR A 81 -19.12 12.17 -6.84
CA THR A 81 -18.81 13.50 -7.38
C THR A 81 -19.17 13.51 -8.86
N GLU A 82 -19.10 14.66 -9.52
CA GLU A 82 -19.50 14.80 -10.92
C GLU A 82 -18.88 13.77 -11.87
N ASN A 83 -17.57 13.50 -11.72
CA ASN A 83 -16.81 12.58 -12.58
C ASN A 83 -16.06 11.50 -11.80
N SER A 84 -16.42 11.25 -10.55
CA SER A 84 -15.74 10.25 -9.75
C SER A 84 -16.63 9.65 -8.67
N TYR A 85 -16.34 8.41 -8.32
CA TYR A 85 -16.92 7.72 -7.19
C TYR A 85 -15.83 7.22 -6.26
N GLY A 86 -15.92 7.59 -4.98
CA GLY A 86 -14.97 7.19 -3.95
C GLY A 86 -15.62 6.34 -2.88
N PHE A 87 -14.92 5.34 -2.40
CA PHE A 87 -15.31 4.54 -1.25
C PHE A 87 -14.10 4.21 -0.38
N PHE A 88 -14.33 3.71 0.82
CA PHE A 88 -13.34 3.76 1.87
C PHE A 88 -13.19 2.42 2.58
N TYR A 89 -11.95 2.13 2.99
CA TYR A 89 -11.59 1.01 3.85
C TYR A 89 -10.88 1.49 5.10
N ASP A 90 -11.12 0.82 6.21
CA ASP A 90 -10.38 1.03 7.45
C ASP A 90 -8.99 0.37 7.43
N LYS A 91 -8.25 0.49 8.52
CA LYS A 91 -6.91 -0.12 8.67
C LYS A 91 -6.87 -1.65 8.48
N ASN A 92 -7.99 -2.33 8.62
CA ASN A 92 -8.14 -3.78 8.48
C ASN A 92 -8.77 -4.19 7.13
N TRP A 93 -8.89 -3.25 6.18
CA TRP A 93 -9.53 -3.46 4.89
C TRP A 93 -11.01 -3.86 4.98
N ASN A 94 -11.70 -3.37 5.99
CA ASN A 94 -13.15 -3.43 6.07
C ASN A 94 -13.75 -2.16 5.50
N LEU A 95 -14.87 -2.28 4.80
CA LEU A 95 -15.60 -1.14 4.28
C LEU A 95 -16.03 -0.22 5.44
N CYS A 96 -15.83 1.07 5.28
CA CYS A 96 -16.19 2.09 6.26
C CYS A 96 -16.63 3.38 5.57
N ASN A 97 -17.02 4.37 6.37
CA ASN A 97 -17.30 5.72 5.90
C ASN A 97 -16.02 6.57 5.83
N SER A 98 -16.11 7.75 5.24
CA SER A 98 -14.96 8.66 5.07
C SER A 98 -14.30 9.09 6.39
N SER A 99 -15.03 9.11 7.50
CA SER A 99 -14.49 9.54 8.80
C SER A 99 -13.52 8.52 9.42
N ASN A 100 -13.66 7.24 9.10
CA ASN A 100 -12.82 6.14 9.59
C ASN A 100 -11.82 5.61 8.55
N ALA A 101 -11.69 6.29 7.42
CA ALA A 101 -10.92 5.84 6.29
C ALA A 101 -9.41 5.84 6.55
N GLU A 102 -8.78 4.71 6.35
CA GLU A 102 -7.33 4.57 6.20
C GLU A 102 -6.96 4.53 4.70
N TYR A 103 -7.76 3.81 3.90
CA TYR A 103 -7.60 3.68 2.46
C TYR A 103 -8.79 4.30 1.73
N THR A 104 -8.50 5.02 0.66
CA THR A 104 -9.51 5.59 -0.23
C THR A 104 -9.34 5.00 -1.62
N VAL A 105 -10.43 4.52 -2.18
CA VAL A 105 -10.51 4.01 -3.56
C VAL A 105 -11.37 4.97 -4.37
N THR A 106 -10.84 5.49 -5.45
CA THR A 106 -11.55 6.44 -6.32
C THR A 106 -11.51 5.95 -7.76
N LEU A 107 -12.68 5.86 -8.40
CA LEU A 107 -12.81 5.72 -9.84
C LEU A 107 -13.13 7.08 -10.42
N HIS A 108 -12.23 7.63 -11.21
CA HIS A 108 -12.46 8.84 -11.99
C HIS A 108 -12.67 8.47 -13.46
N THR A 109 -13.68 9.04 -14.09
CA THR A 109 -13.96 8.77 -15.51
C THR A 109 -13.93 10.05 -16.33
N GLU A 110 -13.39 9.93 -17.53
CA GLU A 110 -13.39 10.98 -18.54
C GLU A 110 -13.96 10.42 -19.84
N GLU A 111 -14.97 11.09 -20.37
CA GLU A 111 -15.61 10.70 -21.61
C GLU A 111 -14.98 11.47 -22.78
N SER A 112 -14.59 10.73 -23.81
CA SER A 112 -14.16 11.24 -25.10
C SER A 112 -15.13 10.73 -26.18
N ASP A 113 -15.12 11.31 -27.36
CA ASP A 113 -16.06 10.98 -28.44
C ASP A 113 -16.22 9.49 -28.76
N THR A 114 -15.15 8.72 -28.53
CA THR A 114 -15.10 7.29 -28.91
C THR A 114 -14.81 6.38 -27.72
N PHE A 115 -14.27 6.92 -26.63
CA PHE A 115 -13.77 6.15 -25.51
C PHE A 115 -14.25 6.72 -24.19
N LEU A 116 -14.45 5.83 -23.22
CA LEU A 116 -14.52 6.16 -21.82
C LEU A 116 -13.21 5.78 -21.17
N LEU A 117 -12.52 6.74 -20.61
CA LEU A 117 -11.30 6.52 -19.83
C LEU A 117 -11.65 6.45 -18.36
N GLY A 118 -11.07 5.48 -17.66
CA GLY A 118 -11.22 5.32 -16.23
C GLY A 118 -9.87 5.29 -15.54
N THR A 119 -9.74 5.95 -14.42
CA THR A 119 -8.57 5.87 -13.57
C THR A 119 -9.01 5.44 -12.18
N VAL A 120 -8.56 4.28 -11.77
CA VAL A 120 -8.73 3.78 -10.40
C VAL A 120 -7.50 4.18 -9.61
N THR A 121 -7.68 4.93 -8.54
CA THR A 121 -6.61 5.36 -7.64
C THR A 121 -6.90 4.85 -6.24
N ILE A 122 -5.93 4.20 -5.63
CA ILE A 122 -5.99 3.74 -4.25
C ILE A 122 -4.93 4.45 -3.46
N THR A 123 -5.35 5.18 -2.44
CA THR A 123 -4.47 5.95 -1.57
C THR A 123 -4.56 5.46 -0.13
N ARG A 124 -3.46 5.61 0.58
CA ARG A 124 -3.38 5.45 2.03
C ARG A 124 -2.94 6.77 2.62
N ARG A 125 -3.78 7.39 3.47
CA ARG A 125 -3.48 8.70 4.09
C ARG A 125 -2.95 9.73 3.08
N ASN A 126 -3.60 9.85 1.91
CA ASN A 126 -3.21 10.72 0.80
C ASN A 126 -1.93 10.34 0.03
N GLU A 127 -1.28 9.22 0.36
CA GLU A 127 -0.20 8.66 -0.45
C GLU A 127 -0.74 7.63 -1.43
N SER A 128 -0.37 7.74 -2.70
CA SER A 128 -0.80 6.78 -3.72
C SER A 128 -0.14 5.42 -3.49
N LEU A 129 -0.96 4.38 -3.29
CA LEU A 129 -0.51 2.98 -3.22
C LEU A 129 -0.50 2.31 -4.59
N TYR A 130 -1.55 2.53 -5.37
CA TYR A 130 -1.75 1.88 -6.65
C TYR A 130 -2.64 2.72 -7.55
N GLN A 131 -2.34 2.72 -8.83
CA GLN A 131 -3.14 3.39 -9.84
C GLN A 131 -3.29 2.50 -11.07
N LEU A 132 -4.50 2.40 -11.58
CA LEU A 132 -4.83 1.60 -12.76
C LEU A 132 -5.58 2.46 -13.77
N HIS A 133 -5.07 2.51 -14.98
CA HIS A 133 -5.72 3.19 -16.11
C HIS A 133 -6.53 2.20 -16.94
N LEU A 134 -7.77 2.55 -17.20
CA LEU A 134 -8.74 1.74 -17.92
C LEU A 134 -9.23 2.50 -19.15
N LYS A 135 -9.55 1.76 -20.19
CA LYS A 135 -10.15 2.29 -21.41
C LYS A 135 -11.26 1.38 -21.88
N LYS A 136 -12.41 1.96 -22.16
CA LYS A 136 -13.58 1.28 -22.70
C LYS A 136 -14.01 1.99 -23.97
N THR A 137 -14.20 1.26 -25.05
CA THR A 137 -14.74 1.80 -26.29
C THR A 137 -16.25 2.00 -26.11
N LEU A 138 -16.71 3.20 -26.35
CA LEU A 138 -18.13 3.51 -26.44
C LEU A 138 -18.59 3.01 -27.81
N GLY A 139 -19.31 1.88 -27.84
CA GLY A 139 -19.90 1.37 -29.05
C GLY A 139 -20.87 2.43 -29.60
N LYS A 140 -20.53 3.05 -30.73
CA LYS A 140 -21.58 3.65 -31.56
C LYS A 140 -22.36 2.47 -32.10
N GLU A 141 -23.60 2.29 -31.66
CA GLU A 141 -24.56 1.55 -32.44
C GLU A 141 -24.67 2.27 -33.78
N GLU A 142 -24.03 1.72 -34.79
CA GLU A 142 -24.35 2.07 -36.18
C GLU A 142 -25.78 1.57 -36.43
N LEU A 143 -26.68 2.49 -36.44
CA LEU A 143 -27.99 2.29 -37.04
C LEU A 143 -27.85 2.23 -38.56
#